data_ef40883f85ee6e1910073efd8be898f8
#
_entry.id   ef40883f85ee6e1910073efd8be898f8
#
_cell.length_a   1.000
_cell.length_b   1.000
_cell.length_c   1.000
_cell.angle_alpha   90.00
_cell.angle_beta   90.00
_cell.angle_gamma   90.00
#
_symmetry.space_group_name_H-M   'P 1'
#
loop_
_entity.id
_entity.type
_entity.pdbx_description
1 polymer ?
#
loop_
_entity_poly.entity_id
_entity_poly.type
_entity_poly.pdbx_seq_one_letter_code
_entity_poly.pdbx_strand_id
1 'polypeptide(L)'
;FKLRVLSEEEETQLIYHGVINSLDIPKGVIIDISGSSFQLVQYNRRNILNRTTLPFGAITLSDLFNDGNTPPERVSELIEEYIGNQLAEIPWLKEIEPDVQLIGVGGSFRNLATISQRLRRYPLSAIHNYSISKEEFLNIYDTIRVLPVDKRAKIKGLNEERADIFVSALAGMKSFFDSTNFANVVVSASGIREGIMFNHAVPTTLEKPISDIVAHSVYTQLYYCDQNIKHCEQVCNLSIMLYKQLRVLHKLPRMYVKVLRVAALMHDIGVRLKYYAHNKHSFYFILNSTLYGLSHRDMVLAAFVALGHHPSEFNMQEWNKYK
;
A
#
# COMPACT_ATOMS: atom_id res chain seq x y z
N PHE A 1 -14.84 22.03 19.78
CA PHE A 1 -14.18 21.52 18.57
C PHE A 1 -14.60 22.37 17.37
N LYS A 2 -13.63 22.76 16.55
CA LYS A 2 -13.94 23.33 15.22
C LYS A 2 -14.02 22.18 14.23
N LEU A 3 -15.22 21.91 13.71
CA LEU A 3 -15.44 20.97 12.63
C LEU A 3 -15.26 21.70 11.30
N ARG A 4 -14.52 21.07 10.37
CA ARG A 4 -14.39 21.51 8.98
C ARG A 4 -14.80 20.37 8.07
N VAL A 5 -15.73 20.64 7.17
CA VAL A 5 -16.09 19.74 6.08
C VAL A 5 -15.16 20.04 4.90
N LEU A 6 -14.54 19.01 4.34
CA LEU A 6 -13.68 19.13 3.17
C LEU A 6 -14.52 19.21 1.91
N SER A 7 -14.06 19.94 0.91
CA SER A 7 -14.60 19.84 -0.45
C SER A 7 -14.08 18.56 -1.11
N GLU A 8 -14.75 18.09 -2.17
CA GLU A 8 -14.30 16.93 -2.96
C GLU A 8 -12.88 17.12 -3.52
N GLU A 9 -12.55 18.35 -3.92
CA GLU A 9 -11.20 18.68 -4.39
C GLU A 9 -10.17 18.57 -3.29
N GLU A 10 -10.46 19.06 -2.09
CA GLU A 10 -9.59 18.95 -0.93
C GLU A 10 -9.40 17.49 -0.50
N GLU A 11 -10.48 16.70 -0.51
CA GLU A 11 -10.45 15.28 -0.20
C GLU A 11 -9.54 14.54 -1.18
N THR A 12 -9.74 14.73 -2.47
CA THR A 12 -8.93 14.14 -3.55
C THR A 12 -7.45 14.52 -3.42
N GLN A 13 -7.16 15.78 -3.13
CA GLN A 13 -5.79 16.26 -2.92
C GLN A 13 -5.13 15.62 -1.70
N LEU A 14 -5.87 15.42 -0.62
CA LEU A 14 -5.36 14.77 0.59
C LEU A 14 -5.11 13.28 0.36
N ILE A 15 -5.99 12.56 -0.34
CA ILE A 15 -5.77 11.16 -0.73
C ILE A 15 -4.49 11.05 -1.57
N TYR A 16 -4.35 11.91 -2.58
CA TYR A 16 -3.14 11.98 -3.40
C TYR A 16 -1.89 12.22 -2.54
N HIS A 17 -1.90 13.18 -1.60
CA HIS A 17 -0.77 13.44 -0.72
C HIS A 17 -0.45 12.24 0.19
N GLY A 18 -1.46 11.53 0.68
CA GLY A 18 -1.27 10.30 1.46
C GLY A 18 -0.55 9.22 0.67
N VAL A 19 -0.95 9.02 -0.58
CA VAL A 19 -0.37 8.01 -1.47
C VAL A 19 1.04 8.39 -1.91
N ILE A 20 1.23 9.61 -2.45
CA ILE A 20 2.49 10.01 -3.07
C ILE A 20 3.63 10.17 -2.04
N ASN A 21 3.32 10.40 -0.77
CA ASN A 21 4.29 10.48 0.32
C ASN A 21 4.52 9.14 1.03
N SER A 22 3.87 8.06 0.59
CA SER A 22 4.02 6.73 1.20
C SER A 22 4.43 5.64 0.22
N LEU A 23 4.14 5.79 -1.08
CA LEU A 23 4.51 4.85 -2.14
C LEU A 23 5.50 5.47 -3.11
N ASP A 24 6.60 4.77 -3.39
CA ASP A 24 7.61 5.16 -4.39
C ASP A 24 7.18 4.69 -5.79
N ILE A 25 6.03 5.19 -6.25
CA ILE A 25 5.44 4.90 -7.55
C ILE A 25 5.38 6.20 -8.36
N PRO A 26 6.18 6.32 -9.44
CA PRO A 26 6.29 7.59 -10.17
C PRO A 26 5.07 7.94 -11.02
N LYS A 27 4.35 6.94 -11.54
CA LYS A 27 3.15 7.10 -12.35
C LYS A 27 2.05 6.18 -11.82
N GLY A 28 0.89 6.72 -11.53
CA GLY A 28 -0.20 5.92 -10.97
C GLY A 28 -1.60 6.45 -11.29
N VAL A 29 -2.56 5.53 -11.18
CA VAL A 29 -3.97 5.83 -11.03
C VAL A 29 -4.38 5.39 -9.62
N ILE A 30 -4.81 6.34 -8.81
CA ILE A 30 -5.38 6.08 -7.49
C ILE A 30 -6.87 5.84 -7.67
N ILE A 31 -7.37 4.77 -7.06
CA ILE A 31 -8.79 4.47 -6.94
C ILE A 31 -9.15 4.40 -5.46
N ASP A 32 -10.10 5.22 -5.05
CA ASP A 32 -10.70 5.17 -3.71
C ASP A 32 -12.22 4.98 -3.83
N ILE A 33 -12.70 3.89 -3.24
CA ILE A 33 -14.12 3.58 -3.15
C ILE A 33 -14.55 3.76 -1.69
N SER A 34 -15.10 4.93 -1.41
CA SER A 34 -15.63 5.29 -0.09
C SER A 34 -17.08 4.80 0.08
N GLY A 35 -17.77 5.27 1.11
CA GLY A 35 -19.20 4.97 1.29
C GLY A 35 -20.09 5.61 0.21
N SER A 36 -19.80 6.86 -0.14
CA SER A 36 -20.65 7.71 -0.99
C SER A 36 -19.97 8.24 -2.25
N SER A 37 -18.67 7.99 -2.44
CA SER A 37 -17.94 8.47 -3.61
C SER A 37 -17.00 7.40 -4.18
N PHE A 38 -16.75 7.50 -5.48
CA PHE A 38 -15.76 6.71 -6.21
C PHE A 38 -14.80 7.70 -6.86
N GLN A 39 -13.59 7.79 -6.34
CA GLN A 39 -12.62 8.78 -6.77
C GLN A 39 -11.49 8.14 -7.57
N LEU A 40 -11.13 8.80 -8.67
CA LEU A 40 -10.04 8.42 -9.56
C LEU A 40 -9.08 9.60 -9.71
N VAL A 41 -7.79 9.34 -9.51
CA VAL A 41 -6.73 10.35 -9.67
C VAL A 41 -5.57 9.77 -10.45
N GLN A 42 -5.34 10.29 -11.65
CA GLN A 42 -4.14 9.97 -12.43
C GLN A 42 -3.04 10.98 -12.12
N TYR A 43 -1.83 10.49 -11.86
CA TYR A 43 -0.67 11.35 -11.63
C TYR A 43 0.59 10.84 -12.33
N ASN A 44 1.51 11.76 -12.64
CA ASN A 44 2.82 11.49 -13.18
C ASN A 44 3.86 12.40 -12.51
N ARG A 45 4.96 11.82 -12.00
CA ARG A 45 6.08 12.52 -11.37
C ARG A 45 5.63 13.61 -10.40
N ARG A 46 4.63 13.30 -9.54
CA ARG A 46 4.12 14.20 -8.50
C ARG A 46 3.17 15.31 -8.96
N ASN A 47 2.72 15.26 -10.23
CA ASN A 47 1.68 16.13 -10.73
C ASN A 47 0.41 15.35 -10.98
N ILE A 48 -0.71 15.85 -10.51
CA ILE A 48 -2.03 15.32 -10.89
C ILE A 48 -2.27 15.70 -12.35
N LEU A 49 -2.58 14.70 -13.18
CA LEU A 49 -2.93 14.88 -14.60
C LEU A 49 -4.44 14.96 -14.77
N ASN A 50 -5.14 13.99 -14.19
CA ASN A 50 -6.59 13.87 -14.28
C ASN A 50 -7.18 13.49 -12.93
N ARG A 51 -8.40 13.96 -12.68
CA ARG A 51 -9.20 13.57 -11.52
C ARG A 51 -10.66 13.45 -11.94
N THR A 52 -11.35 12.46 -11.37
CA THR A 52 -12.78 12.26 -11.57
C THR A 52 -13.37 11.75 -10.27
N THR A 53 -14.45 12.37 -9.83
CA THR A 53 -15.26 11.91 -8.71
C THR A 53 -16.62 11.52 -9.23
N LEU A 54 -17.04 10.27 -8.97
CA LEU A 54 -18.36 9.78 -9.27
C LEU A 54 -19.22 9.81 -7.99
N PRO A 55 -20.48 10.27 -8.05
CA PRO A 55 -21.31 10.53 -6.86
C PRO A 55 -21.96 9.25 -6.30
N PHE A 56 -21.20 8.15 -6.26
CA PHE A 56 -21.61 6.88 -5.67
C PHE A 56 -20.41 6.15 -5.08
N GLY A 57 -20.63 5.39 -4.03
CA GLY A 57 -19.65 4.55 -3.37
C GLY A 57 -20.27 3.24 -2.90
N ALA A 58 -19.59 2.51 -2.03
CA ALA A 58 -20.01 1.17 -1.62
C ALA A 58 -21.39 1.15 -0.92
N ILE A 59 -21.69 2.15 -0.10
CA ILE A 59 -22.98 2.26 0.61
C ILE A 59 -24.07 2.65 -0.38
N THR A 60 -23.88 3.74 -1.11
CA THR A 60 -24.90 4.23 -2.05
C THR A 60 -25.23 3.22 -3.15
N LEU A 61 -24.24 2.45 -3.62
CA LEU A 61 -24.49 1.36 -4.57
C LEU A 61 -25.25 0.20 -3.93
N SER A 62 -24.92 -0.14 -2.67
CA SER A 62 -25.67 -1.16 -1.94
C SER A 62 -27.13 -0.73 -1.76
N ASP A 63 -27.37 0.50 -1.33
CA ASP A 63 -28.73 1.04 -1.12
C ASP A 63 -29.53 1.13 -2.43
N LEU A 64 -28.87 1.42 -3.55
CA LEU A 64 -29.53 1.57 -4.84
C LEU A 64 -29.96 0.22 -5.46
N PHE A 65 -29.15 -0.82 -5.30
CA PHE A 65 -29.35 -2.09 -6.02
C PHE A 65 -29.75 -3.27 -5.13
N ASN A 66 -29.59 -3.17 -3.80
CA ASN A 66 -29.94 -4.25 -2.88
C ASN A 66 -31.30 -3.98 -2.22
N ASP A 67 -32.35 -4.52 -2.81
CA ASP A 67 -33.75 -4.42 -2.32
C ASP A 67 -34.11 -5.52 -1.28
N GLY A 68 -33.14 -6.35 -0.88
CA GLY A 68 -33.29 -7.47 0.05
C GLY A 68 -33.92 -8.74 -0.56
N ASN A 69 -34.45 -8.66 -1.80
CA ASN A 69 -35.09 -9.76 -2.51
C ASN A 69 -34.24 -10.26 -3.68
N THR A 70 -33.47 -9.38 -4.29
CA THR A 70 -32.58 -9.71 -5.43
C THR A 70 -31.41 -10.56 -4.95
N PRO A 71 -31.11 -11.70 -5.63
CA PRO A 71 -29.95 -12.53 -5.28
C PRO A 71 -28.64 -11.72 -5.30
N PRO A 72 -27.71 -11.95 -4.36
CA PRO A 72 -26.47 -11.19 -4.25
C PRO A 72 -25.64 -11.13 -5.54
N GLU A 73 -25.63 -12.22 -6.29
CA GLU A 73 -24.97 -12.32 -7.60
C GLU A 73 -25.58 -11.34 -8.61
N ARG A 74 -26.92 -11.27 -8.66
CA ARG A 74 -27.61 -10.35 -9.59
C ARG A 74 -27.42 -8.90 -9.18
N VAL A 75 -27.40 -8.61 -7.88
CA VAL A 75 -27.06 -7.27 -7.36
C VAL A 75 -25.68 -6.83 -7.85
N SER A 76 -24.68 -7.73 -7.76
CA SER A 76 -23.33 -7.40 -8.21
C SER A 76 -23.25 -7.15 -9.71
N GLU A 77 -23.97 -7.91 -10.53
CA GLU A 77 -24.04 -7.69 -11.99
C GLU A 77 -24.66 -6.34 -12.36
N LEU A 78 -25.74 -5.95 -11.68
CA LEU A 78 -26.39 -4.64 -11.89
C LEU A 78 -25.45 -3.48 -11.53
N ILE A 79 -24.69 -3.63 -10.45
CA ILE A 79 -23.67 -2.66 -10.04
C ILE A 79 -22.54 -2.58 -11.07
N GLU A 80 -22.04 -3.72 -11.56
CA GLU A 80 -21.03 -3.79 -12.60
C GLU A 80 -21.46 -3.07 -13.87
N GLU A 81 -22.68 -3.33 -14.35
CA GLU A 81 -23.23 -2.68 -15.53
C GLU A 81 -23.37 -1.17 -15.35
N TYR A 82 -23.92 -0.74 -14.20
CA TYR A 82 -24.06 0.67 -13.87
C TYR A 82 -22.73 1.41 -13.86
N ILE A 83 -21.75 0.88 -13.14
CA ILE A 83 -20.42 1.48 -13.03
C ILE A 83 -19.67 1.43 -14.36
N GLY A 84 -19.76 0.33 -15.10
CA GLY A 84 -19.14 0.20 -16.42
C GLY A 84 -19.60 1.30 -17.38
N ASN A 85 -20.89 1.62 -17.38
CA ASN A 85 -21.45 2.71 -18.17
C ASN A 85 -20.88 4.07 -17.74
N GLN A 86 -20.76 4.33 -16.43
CA GLN A 86 -20.18 5.57 -15.93
C GLN A 86 -18.69 5.72 -16.24
N LEU A 87 -17.93 4.63 -16.15
CA LEU A 87 -16.48 4.61 -16.48
C LEU A 87 -16.23 4.82 -17.99
N ALA A 88 -17.13 4.32 -18.84
CA ALA A 88 -17.03 4.48 -20.30
C ALA A 88 -17.09 5.95 -20.75
N GLU A 89 -17.74 6.80 -19.95
CA GLU A 89 -17.87 8.25 -20.17
C GLU A 89 -16.61 9.04 -19.74
N ILE A 90 -15.60 8.38 -19.15
CA ILE A 90 -14.37 9.04 -18.71
C ILE A 90 -13.28 8.87 -19.79
N PRO A 91 -13.00 9.93 -20.59
CA PRO A 91 -12.14 9.80 -21.77
C PRO A 91 -10.69 9.36 -21.43
N TRP A 92 -10.11 9.94 -20.39
CA TRP A 92 -8.70 9.72 -20.02
C TRP A 92 -8.40 8.29 -19.57
N LEU A 93 -9.40 7.49 -19.16
CA LEU A 93 -9.19 6.08 -18.82
C LEU A 93 -8.74 5.24 -20.01
N LYS A 94 -9.10 5.66 -21.25
CA LYS A 94 -8.72 4.99 -22.49
C LYS A 94 -7.28 5.33 -22.92
N GLU A 95 -6.68 6.37 -22.32
CA GLU A 95 -5.37 6.92 -22.69
C GLU A 95 -4.27 6.57 -21.66
N ILE A 96 -4.54 5.64 -20.74
CA ILE A 96 -3.59 5.26 -19.69
C ILE A 96 -2.41 4.51 -20.30
N GLU A 97 -1.20 5.01 -20.05
CA GLU A 97 0.05 4.38 -20.51
C GLU A 97 0.29 3.02 -19.82
N PRO A 98 0.96 2.06 -20.48
CA PRO A 98 1.16 0.70 -19.92
C PRO A 98 2.04 0.64 -18.67
N ASP A 99 2.89 1.65 -18.42
CA ASP A 99 3.79 1.74 -17.25
C ASP A 99 3.17 2.39 -16.02
N VAL A 100 1.91 2.80 -16.11
CA VAL A 100 1.13 3.36 -15.00
C VAL A 100 0.67 2.22 -14.07
N GLN A 101 0.78 2.43 -12.76
CA GLN A 101 0.33 1.45 -11.77
C GLN A 101 -1.02 1.83 -11.17
N LEU A 102 -1.87 0.83 -10.92
CA LEU A 102 -3.11 1.01 -10.19
C LEU A 102 -2.85 0.95 -8.68
N ILE A 103 -3.36 1.93 -7.95
CA ILE A 103 -3.22 2.03 -6.49
C ILE A 103 -4.59 2.09 -5.86
N GLY A 104 -4.92 1.09 -5.04
CA GLY A 104 -6.18 1.02 -4.31
C GLY A 104 -6.06 1.61 -2.92
N VAL A 105 -6.98 2.51 -2.56
CA VAL A 105 -7.03 3.20 -1.26
C VAL A 105 -8.37 2.88 -0.58
N GLY A 106 -8.42 3.03 0.72
CA GLY A 106 -9.65 2.89 1.50
C GLY A 106 -9.85 1.52 2.14
N GLY A 107 -10.96 1.41 2.87
CA GLY A 107 -11.24 0.24 3.71
C GLY A 107 -11.49 -1.03 2.92
N SER A 108 -12.12 -0.93 1.76
CA SER A 108 -12.43 -2.09 0.90
C SER A 108 -11.16 -2.71 0.32
N PHE A 109 -10.20 -1.90 -0.14
CA PHE A 109 -8.90 -2.40 -0.60
C PHE A 109 -8.07 -3.01 0.54
N ARG A 110 -8.12 -2.43 1.75
CA ARG A 110 -7.45 -3.01 2.93
C ARG A 110 -8.03 -4.37 3.30
N ASN A 111 -9.36 -4.52 3.28
CA ASN A 111 -10.01 -5.81 3.52
C ASN A 111 -9.62 -6.83 2.43
N LEU A 112 -9.66 -6.42 1.15
CA LEU A 112 -9.23 -7.27 0.05
C LEU A 112 -7.79 -7.76 0.23
N ALA A 113 -6.86 -6.87 0.59
CA ALA A 113 -5.47 -7.23 0.87
C ALA A 113 -5.36 -8.24 2.03
N THR A 114 -6.10 -8.00 3.11
CA THR A 114 -6.07 -8.90 4.29
C THR A 114 -6.64 -10.28 3.95
N ILE A 115 -7.70 -10.37 3.14
CA ILE A 115 -8.27 -11.63 2.66
C ILE A 115 -7.24 -12.37 1.80
N SER A 116 -6.66 -11.69 0.81
CA SER A 116 -5.63 -12.23 -0.09
C SER A 116 -4.43 -12.76 0.70
N GLN A 117 -3.88 -11.97 1.63
CA GLN A 117 -2.76 -12.40 2.48
C GLN A 117 -3.09 -13.67 3.29
N ARG A 118 -4.31 -13.79 3.82
CA ARG A 118 -4.73 -14.98 4.56
C ARG A 118 -4.86 -16.20 3.67
N LEU A 119 -5.44 -16.05 2.47
CA LEU A 119 -5.56 -17.16 1.50
C LEU A 119 -4.18 -17.66 1.07
N ARG A 120 -3.23 -16.76 0.85
CA ARG A 120 -1.85 -17.09 0.46
C ARG A 120 -0.95 -17.50 1.63
N ARG A 121 -1.42 -17.44 2.86
CA ARG A 121 -0.57 -17.58 4.06
C ARG A 121 0.64 -16.67 4.01
N TYR A 122 0.41 -15.42 3.59
CA TYR A 122 1.48 -14.45 3.37
C TYR A 122 2.24 -14.16 4.68
N PRO A 123 3.58 -14.13 4.67
CA PRO A 123 4.38 -14.10 5.90
C PRO A 123 4.40 -12.74 6.60
N LEU A 124 4.02 -11.66 5.91
CA LEU A 124 3.98 -10.31 6.45
C LEU A 124 2.53 -9.89 6.72
N SER A 125 2.31 -9.16 7.82
CA SER A 125 1.01 -8.57 8.15
C SER A 125 0.81 -7.18 7.54
N ALA A 126 1.88 -6.56 7.03
CA ALA A 126 1.80 -5.25 6.38
C ALA A 126 0.94 -5.35 5.10
N ILE A 127 -0.06 -4.46 4.99
CA ILE A 127 -0.92 -4.36 3.79
C ILE A 127 -0.50 -3.20 2.87
N HIS A 128 0.24 -2.24 3.41
CA HIS A 128 0.77 -1.12 2.62
C HIS A 128 1.79 -1.61 1.60
N ASN A 129 1.65 -1.21 0.35
CA ASN A 129 2.46 -1.67 -0.78
C ASN A 129 2.32 -3.18 -1.10
N TYR A 130 1.21 -3.81 -0.70
CA TYR A 130 0.86 -5.17 -1.09
C TYR A 130 0.21 -5.18 -2.46
N SER A 131 0.65 -6.08 -3.35
CA SER A 131 0.13 -6.20 -4.70
C SER A 131 -0.77 -7.42 -4.86
N ILE A 132 -1.93 -7.22 -5.49
CA ILE A 132 -2.91 -8.25 -5.80
C ILE A 132 -3.09 -8.28 -7.31
N SER A 133 -2.92 -9.46 -7.95
CA SER A 133 -3.15 -9.59 -9.39
C SER A 133 -4.65 -9.51 -9.72
N LYS A 134 -4.97 -9.11 -10.95
CA LYS A 134 -6.36 -9.12 -11.47
C LYS A 134 -6.96 -10.52 -11.34
N GLU A 135 -6.21 -11.56 -11.66
CA GLU A 135 -6.66 -12.96 -11.56
C GLU A 135 -7.01 -13.33 -10.10
N GLU A 136 -6.13 -13.01 -9.15
CA GLU A 136 -6.37 -13.28 -7.74
C GLU A 136 -7.59 -12.50 -7.22
N PHE A 137 -7.71 -11.23 -7.61
CA PHE A 137 -8.87 -10.41 -7.30
C PHE A 137 -10.17 -11.03 -7.81
N LEU A 138 -10.21 -11.47 -9.08
CA LEU A 138 -11.39 -12.09 -9.69
C LEU A 138 -11.79 -13.38 -8.95
N ASN A 139 -10.82 -14.22 -8.59
CA ASN A 139 -11.08 -15.45 -7.81
C ASN A 139 -11.71 -15.14 -6.44
N ILE A 140 -11.23 -14.10 -5.76
CA ILE A 140 -11.80 -13.65 -4.47
C ILE A 140 -13.20 -13.09 -4.70
N TYR A 141 -13.38 -12.25 -5.71
CA TYR A 141 -14.66 -11.64 -6.05
C TYR A 141 -15.73 -12.68 -6.35
N ASP A 142 -15.47 -13.62 -7.26
CA ASP A 142 -16.41 -14.66 -7.65
C ASP A 142 -16.80 -15.57 -6.47
N THR A 143 -15.89 -15.79 -5.54
CA THR A 143 -16.19 -16.53 -4.31
C THR A 143 -17.11 -15.75 -3.38
N ILE A 144 -16.92 -14.44 -3.26
CA ILE A 144 -17.61 -13.61 -2.26
C ILE A 144 -18.98 -13.12 -2.76
N ARG A 145 -19.10 -12.78 -4.05
CA ARG A 145 -20.31 -12.15 -4.60
C ARG A 145 -21.57 -13.00 -4.48
N VAL A 146 -21.42 -14.33 -4.48
CA VAL A 146 -22.53 -15.28 -4.34
C VAL A 146 -22.96 -15.55 -2.89
N LEU A 147 -22.18 -15.09 -1.90
CA LEU A 147 -22.45 -15.34 -0.51
C LEU A 147 -23.48 -14.34 0.06
N PRO A 148 -24.40 -14.78 0.92
CA PRO A 148 -25.24 -13.89 1.72
C PRO A 148 -24.41 -13.16 2.80
N VAL A 149 -24.91 -12.04 3.31
CA VAL A 149 -24.19 -11.14 4.24
C VAL A 149 -23.68 -11.85 5.49
N ASP A 150 -24.49 -12.75 6.08
CA ASP A 150 -24.12 -13.53 7.27
C ASP A 150 -22.91 -14.46 7.04
N LYS A 151 -22.74 -14.95 5.82
CA LYS A 151 -21.57 -15.75 5.42
C LYS A 151 -20.36 -14.87 5.13
N ARG A 152 -20.58 -13.71 4.50
CA ARG A 152 -19.51 -12.73 4.25
C ARG A 152 -18.89 -12.22 5.56
N ALA A 153 -19.71 -11.93 6.58
CA ALA A 153 -19.25 -11.48 7.90
C ALA A 153 -18.27 -12.46 8.58
N LYS A 154 -18.31 -13.74 8.20
CA LYS A 154 -17.42 -14.79 8.72
C LYS A 154 -16.11 -14.97 7.94
N ILE A 155 -15.91 -14.20 6.85
CA ILE A 155 -14.69 -14.29 6.05
C ILE A 155 -13.52 -13.74 6.85
N LYS A 156 -12.51 -14.58 7.04
CA LYS A 156 -11.29 -14.16 7.75
C LYS A 156 -10.56 -13.07 6.98
N GLY A 157 -10.46 -11.90 7.58
CA GLY A 157 -9.81 -10.73 6.96
C GLY A 157 -10.78 -9.65 6.49
N LEU A 158 -12.07 -9.95 6.41
CA LEU A 158 -13.11 -8.95 6.22
C LEU A 158 -13.52 -8.37 7.58
N ASN A 159 -13.65 -7.05 7.67
CA ASN A 159 -14.30 -6.41 8.82
C ASN A 159 -15.81 -6.70 8.74
N GLU A 160 -16.38 -7.28 9.81
CA GLU A 160 -17.79 -7.66 9.90
C GLU A 160 -18.72 -6.49 9.58
N GLU A 161 -18.42 -5.29 10.09
CA GLU A 161 -19.18 -4.04 9.84
C GLU A 161 -19.25 -3.61 8.37
N ARG A 162 -18.48 -4.27 7.49
CA ARG A 162 -18.43 -3.99 6.05
C ARG A 162 -18.99 -5.11 5.18
N ALA A 163 -19.47 -6.18 5.80
CA ALA A 163 -19.92 -7.39 5.09
C ALA A 163 -21.08 -7.12 4.12
N ASP A 164 -21.92 -6.17 4.44
CA ASP A 164 -23.07 -5.72 3.64
C ASP A 164 -22.66 -4.97 2.37
N ILE A 165 -21.74 -4.02 2.49
CA ILE A 165 -21.30 -3.13 1.40
C ILE A 165 -20.08 -3.66 0.63
N PHE A 166 -19.42 -4.71 1.12
CA PHE A 166 -18.16 -5.14 0.55
C PHE A 166 -18.28 -5.62 -0.89
N VAL A 167 -19.36 -6.34 -1.24
CA VAL A 167 -19.57 -6.80 -2.61
C VAL A 167 -19.80 -5.63 -3.56
N SER A 168 -20.52 -4.59 -3.14
CA SER A 168 -20.71 -3.38 -3.95
C SER A 168 -19.37 -2.69 -4.26
N ALA A 169 -18.48 -2.63 -3.28
CA ALA A 169 -17.12 -2.11 -3.52
C ALA A 169 -16.31 -3.01 -4.46
N LEU A 170 -16.38 -4.34 -4.30
CA LEU A 170 -15.67 -5.28 -5.18
C LEU A 170 -16.21 -5.24 -6.62
N ALA A 171 -17.54 -5.09 -6.81
CA ALA A 171 -18.17 -4.91 -8.12
C ALA A 171 -17.63 -3.64 -8.82
N GLY A 172 -17.46 -2.55 -8.05
CA GLY A 172 -16.80 -1.34 -8.56
C GLY A 172 -15.35 -1.55 -9.00
N MET A 173 -14.58 -2.30 -8.22
CA MET A 173 -13.21 -2.67 -8.60
C MET A 173 -13.21 -3.54 -9.85
N LYS A 174 -14.13 -4.51 -9.97
CA LYS A 174 -14.28 -5.39 -11.13
C LYS A 174 -14.57 -4.58 -12.38
N SER A 175 -15.58 -3.68 -12.35
CA SER A 175 -15.90 -2.81 -13.47
C SER A 175 -14.71 -1.95 -13.91
N PHE A 176 -13.93 -1.45 -12.94
CA PHE A 176 -12.70 -0.69 -13.23
C PHE A 176 -11.63 -1.55 -13.92
N PHE A 177 -11.40 -2.77 -13.42
CA PHE A 177 -10.47 -3.71 -14.07
C PHE A 177 -10.92 -4.13 -15.47
N ASP A 178 -12.22 -4.19 -15.73
CA ASP A 178 -12.75 -4.55 -17.06
C ASP A 178 -12.71 -3.36 -18.04
N SER A 179 -12.83 -2.15 -17.53
CA SER A 179 -12.72 -0.91 -18.30
C SER A 179 -11.28 -0.49 -18.58
N THR A 180 -10.29 -1.17 -18.00
CA THR A 180 -8.87 -0.81 -18.08
C THR A 180 -7.98 -2.04 -18.28
N ASN A 181 -6.69 -1.80 -18.64
CA ASN A 181 -5.72 -2.87 -18.91
C ASN A 181 -4.80 -3.16 -17.71
N PHE A 182 -5.17 -2.78 -16.47
CA PHE A 182 -4.34 -3.06 -15.31
C PHE A 182 -4.28 -4.56 -15.01
N ALA A 183 -3.08 -5.07 -14.79
CA ALA A 183 -2.84 -6.48 -14.44
C ALA A 183 -2.86 -6.74 -12.92
N ASN A 184 -2.68 -5.69 -12.12
CA ASN A 184 -2.63 -5.76 -10.66
C ASN A 184 -3.03 -4.43 -10.03
N VAL A 185 -3.35 -4.48 -8.73
CA VAL A 185 -3.55 -3.31 -7.88
C VAL A 185 -2.57 -3.36 -6.70
N VAL A 186 -1.92 -2.23 -6.43
CA VAL A 186 -1.09 -2.03 -5.24
C VAL A 186 -1.94 -1.37 -4.16
N VAL A 187 -2.00 -1.96 -2.99
CA VAL A 187 -2.83 -1.45 -1.90
C VAL A 187 -2.06 -0.42 -1.06
N SER A 188 -2.62 0.78 -0.93
CA SER A 188 -2.14 1.78 0.00
C SER A 188 -2.91 1.72 1.32
N ALA A 189 -2.20 1.59 2.43
CA ALA A 189 -2.78 1.81 3.75
C ALA A 189 -2.92 3.30 4.08
N SER A 190 -2.19 4.14 3.36
CA SER A 190 -2.23 5.61 3.48
C SER A 190 -3.29 6.19 2.56
N GLY A 191 -4.09 7.11 3.11
CA GLY A 191 -5.16 7.81 2.41
C GLY A 191 -5.33 9.23 2.96
N ILE A 192 -6.56 9.68 3.06
CA ILE A 192 -6.90 11.05 3.48
C ILE A 192 -6.31 11.45 4.84
N ARG A 193 -6.33 10.54 5.84
CA ARG A 193 -5.81 10.82 7.19
C ARG A 193 -4.31 11.06 7.17
N GLU A 194 -3.57 10.21 6.48
CA GLU A 194 -2.13 10.34 6.30
C GLU A 194 -1.80 11.57 5.45
N GLY A 195 -2.63 11.90 4.45
CA GLY A 195 -2.50 13.15 3.69
C GLY A 195 -2.64 14.40 4.54
N ILE A 196 -3.60 14.42 5.48
CA ILE A 196 -3.73 15.51 6.46
C ILE A 196 -2.46 15.61 7.32
N MET A 197 -1.97 14.47 7.83
CA MET A 197 -0.75 14.43 8.64
C MET A 197 0.47 14.92 7.87
N PHE A 198 0.68 14.48 6.65
CA PHE A 198 1.77 14.96 5.80
C PHE A 198 1.68 16.47 5.52
N ASN A 199 0.47 16.98 5.30
CA ASN A 199 0.27 18.42 5.09
C ASN A 199 0.62 19.26 6.31
N HIS A 200 0.46 18.72 7.52
CA HIS A 200 0.83 19.40 8.76
C HIS A 200 2.29 19.19 9.16
N ALA A 201 2.82 17.97 8.98
CA ALA A 201 4.16 17.61 9.41
C ALA A 201 5.26 18.13 8.46
N VAL A 202 4.98 18.17 7.15
CA VAL A 202 5.95 18.70 6.18
C VAL A 202 5.86 20.22 6.17
N PRO A 203 6.95 20.94 6.49
CA PRO A 203 6.96 22.42 6.47
C PRO A 203 6.51 22.99 5.13
N THR A 204 5.80 24.12 5.17
CA THR A 204 5.31 24.82 3.97
C THR A 204 6.44 25.34 3.06
N THR A 205 7.65 25.47 3.62
CA THR A 205 8.88 25.87 2.89
C THR A 205 9.50 24.73 2.09
N LEU A 206 9.11 23.48 2.32
CA LEU A 206 9.57 22.34 1.56
C LEU A 206 8.55 21.99 0.48
N GLU A 207 9.08 21.61 -0.69
CA GLU A 207 8.23 21.08 -1.75
C GLU A 207 7.47 19.85 -1.26
N LYS A 208 6.16 19.88 -1.41
CA LYS A 208 5.31 18.71 -1.27
C LYS A 208 5.12 18.12 -2.66
N PRO A 209 5.41 16.88 -2.85
CA PRO A 209 5.64 15.75 -1.95
C PRO A 209 7.11 15.57 -1.51
N ILE A 210 7.31 14.71 -0.50
CA ILE A 210 8.62 14.35 0.07
C ILE A 210 9.53 13.77 -1.02
N SER A 211 10.75 14.29 -1.16
CA SER A 211 11.67 13.94 -2.26
C SER A 211 12.24 12.52 -2.15
N ASP A 212 12.62 12.07 -0.97
CA ASP A 212 13.11 10.70 -0.69
C ASP A 212 12.26 10.11 0.44
N ILE A 213 11.19 9.40 0.04
CA ILE A 213 10.22 8.80 0.96
C ILE A 213 10.90 7.74 1.85
N VAL A 214 11.81 6.96 1.28
CA VAL A 214 12.52 5.91 2.01
C VAL A 214 13.43 6.51 3.07
N ALA A 215 14.24 7.50 2.70
CA ALA A 215 15.08 8.19 3.66
C ALA A 215 14.24 8.83 4.78
N HIS A 216 13.18 9.57 4.40
CA HIS A 216 12.29 10.21 5.36
C HIS A 216 11.71 9.21 6.37
N SER A 217 11.19 8.07 5.91
CA SER A 217 10.60 7.06 6.80
C SER A 217 11.64 6.36 7.68
N VAL A 218 12.84 6.06 7.16
CA VAL A 218 13.94 5.47 7.92
C VAL A 218 14.42 6.43 9.00
N TYR A 219 14.73 7.68 8.66
CA TYR A 219 15.17 8.66 9.64
C TYR A 219 14.11 8.95 10.71
N THR A 220 12.83 8.95 10.36
CA THR A 220 11.74 9.06 11.33
C THR A 220 11.81 7.93 12.37
N GLN A 221 12.07 6.68 11.95
CA GLN A 221 12.23 5.55 12.87
C GLN A 221 13.50 5.68 13.73
N LEU A 222 14.61 6.12 13.13
CA LEU A 222 15.86 6.33 13.87
C LEU A 222 15.72 7.39 14.96
N TYR A 223 15.06 8.52 14.65
CA TYR A 223 14.76 9.56 15.64
C TYR A 223 13.80 9.08 16.72
N TYR A 224 12.75 8.38 16.34
CA TYR A 224 11.78 7.82 17.29
C TYR A 224 12.43 6.83 18.27
N CYS A 225 13.41 6.04 17.81
CA CYS A 225 14.13 5.08 18.61
C CYS A 225 15.39 5.65 19.27
N ASP A 226 15.63 6.96 19.20
CA ASP A 226 16.77 7.65 19.79
C ASP A 226 18.13 7.01 19.41
N GLN A 227 18.30 6.74 18.10
CA GLN A 227 19.50 6.11 17.57
C GLN A 227 20.65 7.12 17.42
N ASN A 228 21.89 6.60 17.49
CA ASN A 228 23.06 7.40 17.16
C ASN A 228 23.16 7.58 15.63
N ILE A 229 22.54 8.66 15.14
CA ILE A 229 22.45 8.96 13.69
C ILE A 229 23.85 8.99 13.04
N LYS A 230 24.86 9.58 13.69
CA LYS A 230 26.22 9.67 13.14
C LYS A 230 26.83 8.28 12.92
N HIS A 231 26.61 7.36 13.87
CA HIS A 231 27.05 5.98 13.73
C HIS A 231 26.32 5.28 12.58
N CYS A 232 24.99 5.36 12.53
CA CYS A 232 24.19 4.76 11.47
C CYS A 232 24.62 5.25 10.08
N GLU A 233 24.82 6.55 9.92
CA GLU A 233 25.28 7.16 8.65
C GLU A 233 26.69 6.72 8.28
N GLN A 234 27.62 6.64 9.25
CA GLN A 234 28.97 6.16 8.98
C GLN A 234 28.98 4.71 8.50
N VAL A 235 28.23 3.81 9.17
CA VAL A 235 28.09 2.42 8.75
C VAL A 235 27.46 2.34 7.35
N CYS A 236 26.42 3.13 7.08
CA CYS A 236 25.78 3.19 5.78
C CYS A 236 26.76 3.64 4.69
N ASN A 237 27.50 4.71 4.91
CA ASN A 237 28.47 5.24 3.95
C ASN A 237 29.56 4.23 3.62
N LEU A 238 30.15 3.58 4.64
CA LEU A 238 31.16 2.55 4.46
C LEU A 238 30.60 1.33 3.71
N SER A 239 29.41 0.86 4.07
CA SER A 239 28.76 -0.27 3.42
C SER A 239 28.50 0.00 1.94
N ILE A 240 27.99 1.19 1.59
CA ILE A 240 27.74 1.58 0.19
C ILE A 240 29.06 1.73 -0.58
N MET A 241 30.09 2.28 0.05
CA MET A 241 31.43 2.39 -0.56
C MET A 241 31.99 1.01 -0.89
N LEU A 242 31.98 0.08 0.06
CA LEU A 242 32.42 -1.30 -0.15
C LEU A 242 31.61 -2.01 -1.22
N TYR A 243 30.29 -1.86 -1.20
CA TYR A 243 29.39 -2.43 -2.21
C TYR A 243 29.78 -1.97 -3.62
N LYS A 244 30.07 -0.68 -3.79
CA LYS A 244 30.48 -0.12 -5.10
C LYS A 244 31.86 -0.65 -5.54
N GLN A 245 32.83 -0.69 -4.63
CA GLN A 245 34.19 -1.14 -4.93
C GLN A 245 34.27 -2.64 -5.24
N LEU A 246 33.49 -3.46 -4.52
CA LEU A 246 33.45 -4.92 -4.68
C LEU A 246 32.49 -5.40 -5.78
N ARG A 247 31.95 -4.50 -6.59
CA ARG A 247 30.94 -4.83 -7.61
C ARG A 247 31.39 -5.92 -8.59
N VAL A 248 32.67 -5.95 -8.95
CA VAL A 248 33.22 -6.98 -9.84
C VAL A 248 33.17 -8.37 -9.21
N LEU A 249 33.31 -8.44 -7.88
CA LEU A 249 33.30 -9.71 -7.13
C LEU A 249 31.88 -10.21 -6.88
N HIS A 250 31.00 -9.38 -6.30
CA HIS A 250 29.63 -9.82 -5.92
C HIS A 250 28.63 -9.83 -7.09
N LYS A 251 28.87 -9.05 -8.15
CA LYS A 251 28.01 -8.96 -9.36
C LYS A 251 26.53 -8.64 -9.10
N LEU A 252 26.20 -8.12 -7.92
CA LEU A 252 24.83 -7.80 -7.55
C LEU A 252 24.31 -6.54 -8.30
N PRO A 253 23.03 -6.51 -8.70
CA PRO A 253 22.41 -5.36 -9.35
C PRO A 253 22.41 -4.10 -8.49
N ARG A 254 22.56 -2.93 -9.13
CA ARG A 254 22.60 -1.62 -8.47
C ARG A 254 21.35 -1.32 -7.62
N MET A 255 20.21 -1.91 -7.96
CA MET A 255 18.95 -1.73 -7.21
C MET A 255 19.06 -2.13 -5.74
N TYR A 256 19.95 -3.06 -5.38
CA TYR A 256 20.15 -3.48 -3.99
C TYR A 256 20.87 -2.44 -3.11
N VAL A 257 21.39 -1.35 -3.68
CA VAL A 257 21.95 -0.23 -2.89
C VAL A 257 20.87 0.38 -1.98
N LYS A 258 19.61 0.45 -2.44
CA LYS A 258 18.47 0.91 -1.63
C LYS A 258 18.26 0.00 -0.40
N VAL A 259 18.26 -1.30 -0.61
CA VAL A 259 18.12 -2.32 0.44
C VAL A 259 19.27 -2.21 1.45
N LEU A 260 20.52 -2.15 0.96
CA LEU A 260 21.71 -2.04 1.79
C LEU A 260 21.70 -0.75 2.63
N ARG A 261 21.26 0.38 2.04
CA ARG A 261 21.13 1.65 2.77
C ARG A 261 20.18 1.52 3.96
N VAL A 262 18.99 0.95 3.75
CA VAL A 262 18.01 0.75 4.82
C VAL A 262 18.57 -0.18 5.90
N ALA A 263 19.14 -1.31 5.51
CA ALA A 263 19.72 -2.27 6.44
C ALA A 263 20.84 -1.65 7.28
N ALA A 264 21.77 -0.93 6.64
CA ALA A 264 22.91 -0.32 7.31
C ALA A 264 22.51 0.85 8.23
N LEU A 265 21.47 1.63 7.87
CA LEU A 265 20.96 2.67 8.76
C LEU A 265 20.25 2.08 9.98
N MET A 266 19.55 0.95 9.82
CA MET A 266 18.68 0.38 10.85
C MET A 266 19.29 -0.85 11.55
N HIS A 267 20.56 -1.19 11.30
CA HIS A 267 21.16 -2.44 11.83
C HIS A 267 21.10 -2.52 13.36
N ASP A 268 21.29 -1.41 14.06
CA ASP A 268 21.30 -1.31 15.51
C ASP A 268 19.99 -0.87 16.14
N ILE A 269 18.91 -0.68 15.35
CA ILE A 269 17.66 -0.15 15.88
C ILE A 269 17.06 -1.02 17.00
N GLY A 270 17.37 -2.32 16.98
CA GLY A 270 16.98 -3.30 17.99
C GLY A 270 17.64 -3.12 19.36
N VAL A 271 18.75 -2.37 19.44
CA VAL A 271 19.42 -2.03 20.71
C VAL A 271 18.45 -1.26 21.64
N ARG A 272 17.52 -0.49 21.06
CA ARG A 272 16.49 0.22 21.83
C ARG A 272 15.66 -0.72 22.71
N LEU A 273 15.45 -1.96 22.24
CA LEU A 273 14.74 -3.00 23.00
C LEU A 273 15.69 -3.72 23.96
N LYS A 274 16.81 -4.24 23.44
CA LYS A 274 17.81 -4.95 24.23
C LYS A 274 19.13 -5.04 23.43
N TYR A 275 20.27 -4.87 24.12
CA TYR A 275 21.61 -5.00 23.50
C TYR A 275 21.90 -6.42 23.01
N TYR A 276 21.66 -7.43 23.86
CA TYR A 276 21.88 -8.83 23.47
C TYR A 276 20.88 -9.27 22.40
N ALA A 277 21.39 -9.91 21.35
CA ALA A 277 20.64 -10.34 20.18
C ALA A 277 19.89 -9.19 19.46
N HIS A 278 20.44 -7.97 19.52
CA HIS A 278 19.80 -6.79 18.91
C HIS A 278 19.62 -6.92 17.40
N ASN A 279 20.44 -7.70 16.70
CA ASN A 279 20.26 -8.03 15.29
C ASN A 279 18.92 -8.72 15.01
N LYS A 280 18.46 -9.63 15.90
CA LYS A 280 17.12 -10.27 15.81
C LYS A 280 16.02 -9.25 16.09
N HIS A 281 16.24 -8.35 17.04
CA HIS A 281 15.31 -7.26 17.31
C HIS A 281 15.25 -6.25 16.16
N SER A 282 16.39 -5.92 15.54
CA SER A 282 16.45 -5.07 14.34
C SER A 282 15.71 -5.71 13.17
N PHE A 283 15.91 -7.02 12.94
CA PHE A 283 15.14 -7.76 11.94
C PHE A 283 13.64 -7.64 12.17
N TYR A 284 13.19 -7.94 13.39
CA TYR A 284 11.77 -7.84 13.74
C TYR A 284 11.24 -6.41 13.57
N PHE A 285 12.02 -5.42 14.01
CA PHE A 285 11.65 -4.01 13.90
C PHE A 285 11.46 -3.59 12.46
N ILE A 286 12.41 -3.89 11.57
CA ILE A 286 12.35 -3.55 10.14
C ILE A 286 11.10 -4.15 9.50
N LEU A 287 10.77 -5.43 9.80
CA LEU A 287 9.60 -6.11 9.22
C LEU A 287 8.26 -5.58 9.73
N ASN A 288 8.21 -4.98 10.91
CA ASN A 288 6.96 -4.54 11.54
C ASN A 288 6.84 -3.01 11.64
N SER A 289 7.85 -2.27 11.18
CA SER A 289 7.79 -0.81 11.10
C SER A 289 7.10 -0.34 9.83
N THR A 290 6.52 0.84 9.88
CA THR A 290 6.03 1.52 8.69
C THR A 290 7.21 2.16 7.95
N LEU A 291 7.77 1.44 6.99
CA LEU A 291 8.83 1.93 6.10
C LEU A 291 8.24 2.24 4.73
N TYR A 292 7.92 3.51 4.52
CA TYR A 292 7.35 3.98 3.26
C TYR A 292 8.33 3.87 2.10
N GLY A 293 7.81 3.68 0.90
CA GLY A 293 8.59 3.60 -0.33
C GLY A 293 9.37 2.29 -0.53
N LEU A 294 9.26 1.31 0.38
CA LEU A 294 9.83 -0.02 0.23
C LEU A 294 8.79 -1.03 -0.23
N SER A 295 9.16 -1.90 -1.19
CA SER A 295 8.39 -3.11 -1.45
C SER A 295 8.53 -4.10 -0.29
N HIS A 296 7.58 -5.03 -0.15
CA HIS A 296 7.69 -6.10 0.85
C HIS A 296 8.97 -6.94 0.67
N ARG A 297 9.37 -7.18 -0.59
CA ARG A 297 10.61 -7.87 -0.91
C ARG A 297 11.84 -7.08 -0.42
N ASP A 298 11.90 -5.78 -0.69
CA ASP A 298 13.02 -4.95 -0.26
C ASP A 298 13.10 -4.87 1.27
N MET A 299 11.95 -4.78 1.94
CA MET A 299 11.86 -4.77 3.40
C MET A 299 12.38 -6.07 4.01
N VAL A 300 11.96 -7.23 3.47
CA VAL A 300 12.47 -8.53 3.91
C VAL A 300 13.96 -8.65 3.68
N LEU A 301 14.46 -8.26 2.50
CA LEU A 301 15.89 -8.28 2.21
C LEU A 301 16.68 -7.36 3.14
N ALA A 302 16.21 -6.14 3.41
CA ALA A 302 16.85 -5.22 4.35
C ALA A 302 16.90 -5.80 5.77
N ALA A 303 15.81 -6.42 6.21
CA ALA A 303 15.76 -7.09 7.50
C ALA A 303 16.76 -8.24 7.61
N PHE A 304 16.91 -9.08 6.56
CA PHE A 304 17.90 -10.15 6.54
C PHE A 304 19.33 -9.63 6.51
N VAL A 305 19.62 -8.56 5.78
CA VAL A 305 20.95 -7.93 5.78
C VAL A 305 21.26 -7.37 7.16
N ALA A 306 20.29 -6.70 7.79
CA ALA A 306 20.45 -6.22 9.16
C ALA A 306 20.63 -7.37 10.17
N LEU A 307 19.90 -8.49 10.02
CA LEU A 307 20.10 -9.68 10.85
C LEU A 307 21.52 -10.23 10.75
N GLY A 308 22.07 -10.26 9.53
CA GLY A 308 23.37 -10.84 9.22
C GLY A 308 24.57 -10.03 9.67
N HIS A 309 24.43 -8.83 10.25
CA HIS A 309 25.58 -8.07 10.76
C HIS A 309 26.22 -8.74 11.98
N HIS A 310 25.51 -9.68 12.63
CA HIS A 310 26.03 -10.58 13.66
C HIS A 310 26.03 -12.04 13.15
N PRO A 311 27.08 -12.49 12.43
CA PRO A 311 27.07 -13.77 11.72
C PRO A 311 26.88 -15.01 12.60
N SER A 312 27.39 -14.98 13.84
CA SER A 312 27.34 -16.10 14.79
C SER A 312 25.92 -16.50 15.21
N GLU A 313 24.93 -15.62 15.01
CA GLU A 313 23.54 -15.85 15.40
C GLU A 313 22.61 -16.07 14.19
N PHE A 314 23.18 -16.13 12.98
CA PHE A 314 22.40 -16.23 11.75
C PHE A 314 22.10 -17.68 11.39
N ASN A 315 20.83 -18.08 11.49
CA ASN A 315 20.33 -19.38 11.04
C ASN A 315 19.20 -19.20 10.02
N MET A 316 19.49 -19.48 8.74
CA MET A 316 18.50 -19.36 7.65
C MET A 316 17.28 -20.29 7.81
N GLN A 317 17.38 -21.41 8.53
CA GLN A 317 16.25 -22.33 8.68
C GLN A 317 15.10 -21.73 9.50
N GLU A 318 15.42 -20.86 10.47
CA GLU A 318 14.42 -20.16 11.28
C GLU A 318 13.56 -19.19 10.45
N TRP A 319 14.03 -18.83 9.25
CA TRP A 319 13.44 -17.79 8.41
C TRP A 319 12.83 -18.31 7.10
N ASN A 320 12.64 -19.63 6.98
CA ASN A 320 12.12 -20.27 5.76
C ASN A 320 10.76 -19.75 5.31
N LYS A 321 9.95 -19.22 6.24
CA LYS A 321 8.61 -18.66 5.93
C LYS A 321 8.67 -17.39 5.06
N TYR A 322 9.84 -16.76 4.91
CA TYR A 322 10.02 -15.55 4.07
C TYR A 322 10.60 -15.87 2.70
N LYS A 323 10.86 -17.13 2.38
CA LYS A 323 11.25 -17.59 1.06
C LYS A 323 10.01 -17.68 0.18
#